data_ccf1b009d75067762b7472060a90cc64
#
_entry.id   ccf1b009d75067762b7472060a90cc64
#
_cell.length_a   1.000
_cell.length_b   1.000
_cell.length_c   1.000
_cell.angle_alpha   90.00
_cell.angle_beta   90.00
_cell.angle_gamma   90.00
#
_symmetry.space_group_name_H-M   'P 1'
#
loop_
_entity.id
_entity.type
_entity.pdbx_description
1 polymer ?
#
loop_
_entity_poly.entity_id
_entity_poly.type
_entity_poly.pdbx_seq_one_letter_code
_entity_poly.pdbx_strand_id
1 'polypeptide(L)'
;MSLKNILVILLFWAMAPAYSQHEPPKRPPLQLDSYFRGIERLVDEQRLPSLEALLEQKSHAEGKERVDLCLELFTRYIFKSTEKAKKYNDEAHQLASNMGYDGALLRTNLNQAFIFFIQGEFDSAIDLIDRVETNDKCQFYTEIEADGETLKSYIFTERGEYDLAYETALNLLEKGEATKNQYCMMRAYSAISHFYLRLGEYDKALENCLKGLDFILELKEVRYVFPKIDEMARMTHKLRGSKEALKIYDFYLELEQSFGSPGSYIQSVVYMNIATIYIEESEFKQAEDFLLRAQNIIDSNNYRFRKPRIHLLTADLHLKKGDSISAKRDYELAYESAKGINAFDVIKEVSKSLGSINRALGKKREAAFFSDLYLRVSDSLFSIESEQRVKILEAKRRISEISKQKEILEIKAEVQDERYRFMTIIFVLTLALGSIATFSYFRVSKKNKLLFARTKELAVEKLNQKKLVAMDKVRNPSGQVVKESSRSNYMDEDVKEIILTKLNRLEDETFFLDPKCSLRSLANTLQTNQKYLSQVINHEKKSNFNNYINELRINHLLNRLLEDKEYRNSKLTYIATTSGFNNLNTFYSAFKKRLGILPSYFIEKLNEEDESIIWRSKD
;
A
#
# COMPACT_ATOMS: atom_id res chain seq x y z
N MET A 1 36.40 -18.47 55.84
CA MET A 1 35.45 -18.25 54.70
C MET A 1 34.51 -19.44 54.64
N SER A 2 33.24 -19.24 54.80
CA SER A 2 32.27 -20.31 54.84
C SER A 2 32.02 -20.92 53.46
N LEU A 3 31.71 -22.19 53.39
CA LEU A 3 31.41 -22.93 52.14
C LEU A 3 30.35 -22.21 51.24
N LYS A 4 29.48 -21.41 51.86
CA LYS A 4 28.49 -20.58 51.15
C LYS A 4 29.13 -19.47 50.27
N ASN A 5 30.25 -18.87 50.70
CA ASN A 5 30.93 -17.84 49.94
C ASN A 5 31.74 -18.40 48.77
N ILE A 6 32.20 -19.62 48.85
CA ILE A 6 32.89 -20.32 47.75
C ILE A 6 31.85 -20.74 46.67
N LEU A 7 30.66 -21.15 47.05
CA LEU A 7 29.60 -21.53 46.12
C LEU A 7 29.07 -20.32 45.32
N VAL A 8 29.00 -19.14 45.95
CA VAL A 8 28.57 -17.90 45.29
C VAL A 8 29.62 -17.42 44.29
N ILE A 9 30.93 -17.56 44.61
CA ILE A 9 32.02 -17.20 43.69
C ILE A 9 32.07 -18.19 42.50
N LEU A 10 31.84 -19.46 42.71
CA LEU A 10 31.78 -20.46 41.62
C LEU A 10 30.54 -20.28 40.75
N LEU A 11 29.39 -19.88 41.28
CA LEU A 11 28.20 -19.53 40.50
C LEU A 11 28.38 -18.22 39.69
N PHE A 12 29.12 -17.24 40.19
CA PHE A 12 29.48 -16.02 39.44
C PHE A 12 30.46 -16.30 38.30
N TRP A 13 31.39 -17.29 38.46
CA TRP A 13 32.29 -17.73 37.38
C TRP A 13 31.61 -18.62 36.33
N ALA A 14 30.58 -19.36 36.73
CA ALA A 14 29.77 -20.19 35.78
C ALA A 14 28.76 -19.37 35.00
N MET A 15 28.46 -18.12 35.43
CA MET A 15 27.57 -17.18 34.72
C MET A 15 28.34 -16.05 34.01
N ALA A 16 29.67 -16.07 33.99
CA ALA A 16 30.40 -15.25 33.04
C ALA A 16 30.07 -15.74 31.64
N PRO A 17 29.40 -14.93 30.79
CA PRO A 17 29.23 -15.35 29.40
C PRO A 17 30.62 -15.57 28.86
N ALA A 18 30.88 -16.77 28.33
CA ALA A 18 32.04 -16.98 27.48
C ALA A 18 31.99 -15.91 26.42
N TYR A 19 32.87 -14.92 26.53
CA TYR A 19 33.20 -14.05 25.43
C TYR A 19 33.87 -14.93 24.38
N SER A 20 33.05 -15.73 23.69
CA SER A 20 33.45 -16.23 22.39
C SER A 20 33.68 -14.97 21.56
N GLN A 21 34.82 -14.91 20.92
CA GLN A 21 35.06 -14.00 19.81
C GLN A 21 34.03 -14.38 18.73
N HIS A 22 32.80 -13.93 18.89
CA HIS A 22 31.85 -13.91 17.79
C HIS A 22 32.42 -12.88 16.80
N GLU A 23 32.92 -13.37 15.68
CA GLU A 23 32.95 -12.51 14.49
C GLU A 23 31.60 -11.80 14.44
N PRO A 24 31.60 -10.45 14.29
CA PRO A 24 30.34 -9.72 14.19
C PRO A 24 29.49 -10.41 13.11
N PRO A 25 28.19 -10.59 13.34
CA PRO A 25 27.33 -11.29 12.39
C PRO A 25 27.54 -10.68 11.01
N LYS A 26 27.90 -11.51 10.03
CA LYS A 26 28.07 -11.05 8.64
C LYS A 26 26.80 -10.33 8.25
N ARG A 27 26.89 -9.01 8.02
CA ARG A 27 25.76 -8.20 7.61
C ARG A 27 25.15 -8.80 6.33
N PRO A 28 23.83 -8.86 6.18
CA PRO A 28 23.22 -9.36 4.96
C PRO A 28 23.73 -8.55 3.75
N PRO A 29 23.84 -9.17 2.56
CA PRO A 29 24.31 -8.47 1.38
C PRO A 29 23.42 -7.23 1.13
N LEU A 30 24.06 -6.09 0.82
CA LEU A 30 23.34 -4.90 0.38
C LEU A 30 22.70 -5.23 -0.97
N GLN A 31 21.39 -5.15 -1.06
CA GLN A 31 20.69 -5.35 -2.34
C GLN A 31 20.78 -4.06 -3.18
N LEU A 32 21.99 -3.69 -3.63
CA LEU A 32 22.24 -2.50 -4.44
C LEU A 32 21.83 -2.67 -5.91
N ASP A 33 21.64 -3.90 -6.38
CA ASP A 33 21.32 -4.18 -7.78
C ASP A 33 20.01 -3.51 -8.25
N SER A 34 19.03 -3.33 -7.35
CA SER A 34 17.81 -2.61 -7.68
C SER A 34 18.06 -1.11 -7.89
N TYR A 35 18.93 -0.53 -7.06
CA TYR A 35 19.35 0.87 -7.19
C TYR A 35 20.16 1.09 -8.45
N PHE A 36 21.12 0.22 -8.77
CA PHE A 36 21.93 0.33 -9.99
C PHE A 36 21.03 0.31 -11.24
N ARG A 37 20.10 -0.64 -11.34
CA ARG A 37 19.14 -0.68 -12.46
C ARG A 37 18.23 0.55 -12.51
N GLY A 38 17.82 1.09 -11.35
CA GLY A 38 17.05 2.32 -11.27
C GLY A 38 17.82 3.53 -11.78
N ILE A 39 19.10 3.63 -11.40
CA ILE A 39 20.03 4.69 -11.83
C ILE A 39 20.30 4.60 -13.32
N GLU A 40 20.65 3.42 -13.85
CA GLU A 40 20.87 3.21 -15.29
C GLU A 40 19.65 3.66 -16.11
N ARG A 41 18.46 3.21 -15.71
CA ARG A 41 17.21 3.62 -16.37
C ARG A 41 17.04 5.14 -16.33
N LEU A 42 17.27 5.78 -15.18
CA LEU A 42 17.13 7.22 -15.04
C LEU A 42 18.09 7.98 -15.94
N VAL A 43 19.36 7.54 -16.03
CA VAL A 43 20.38 8.15 -16.88
C VAL A 43 20.05 7.97 -18.35
N ASP A 44 19.56 6.78 -18.76
CA ASP A 44 19.14 6.50 -20.14
C ASP A 44 17.89 7.29 -20.55
N GLU A 45 16.91 7.44 -19.65
CA GLU A 45 15.70 8.21 -19.90
C GLU A 45 15.97 9.72 -20.01
N GLN A 46 16.96 10.21 -19.27
CA GLN A 46 17.32 11.64 -19.21
C GLN A 46 18.60 11.93 -19.97
N ARG A 47 18.68 11.57 -21.26
CA ARG A 47 19.78 11.99 -22.13
C ARG A 47 19.77 13.51 -22.24
N LEU A 48 20.64 14.15 -21.46
CA LEU A 48 20.81 15.58 -21.51
C LEU A 48 21.37 16.00 -22.89
N PRO A 49 20.93 17.16 -23.43
CA PRO A 49 21.48 17.69 -24.69
C PRO A 49 23.02 17.77 -24.62
N SER A 50 23.70 17.58 -25.72
CA SER A 50 25.14 17.78 -25.75
C SER A 50 25.50 19.25 -25.39
N LEU A 51 26.70 19.47 -24.87
CA LEU A 51 27.14 20.81 -24.54
C LEU A 51 27.15 21.73 -25.75
N GLU A 52 27.49 21.17 -26.94
CA GLU A 52 27.48 21.88 -28.22
C GLU A 52 26.06 22.30 -28.60
N ALA A 53 25.07 21.40 -28.44
CA ALA A 53 23.68 21.72 -28.71
C ALA A 53 23.16 22.82 -27.80
N LEU A 54 23.52 22.81 -26.47
CA LEU A 54 23.14 23.89 -25.55
C LEU A 54 23.77 25.23 -25.95
N LEU A 55 25.01 25.25 -26.39
CA LEU A 55 25.71 26.46 -26.83
C LEU A 55 25.07 27.00 -28.13
N GLU A 56 24.70 26.14 -29.06
CA GLU A 56 23.98 26.51 -30.26
C GLU A 56 22.60 27.10 -29.95
N GLN A 57 21.81 26.40 -29.13
CA GLN A 57 20.51 26.91 -28.68
C GLN A 57 20.64 28.29 -28.01
N LYS A 58 21.62 28.44 -27.09
CA LYS A 58 21.87 29.74 -26.43
C LYS A 58 22.20 30.85 -27.42
N SER A 59 22.88 30.56 -28.54
CA SER A 59 23.26 31.57 -29.53
C SER A 59 22.06 32.20 -30.24
N HIS A 60 20.92 31.50 -30.29
CA HIS A 60 19.67 31.92 -30.90
C HIS A 60 18.60 32.37 -29.89
N ALA A 61 18.80 32.07 -28.60
CA ALA A 61 17.83 32.38 -27.55
C ALA A 61 17.92 33.82 -27.05
N GLU A 62 16.80 34.41 -26.70
CA GLU A 62 16.67 35.73 -26.10
C GLU A 62 15.81 35.71 -24.83
N GLY A 63 15.82 36.79 -24.06
CA GLY A 63 14.97 36.95 -22.90
C GLY A 63 15.17 35.88 -21.83
N LYS A 64 14.07 35.38 -21.27
CA LYS A 64 14.11 34.35 -20.20
C LYS A 64 14.73 33.04 -20.66
N GLU A 65 14.46 32.60 -21.89
CA GLU A 65 15.03 31.38 -22.45
C GLU A 65 16.57 31.40 -22.42
N ARG A 66 17.17 32.54 -22.78
CA ARG A 66 18.62 32.72 -22.72
C ARG A 66 19.16 32.65 -21.31
N VAL A 67 18.42 33.19 -20.31
CA VAL A 67 18.77 33.09 -18.90
C VAL A 67 18.76 31.62 -18.46
N ASP A 68 17.70 30.89 -18.78
CA ASP A 68 17.54 29.48 -18.37
C ASP A 68 18.63 28.60 -19.02
N LEU A 69 18.98 28.84 -20.28
CA LEU A 69 20.10 28.18 -20.96
C LEU A 69 21.47 28.53 -20.33
N CYS A 70 21.66 29.76 -19.87
CA CYS A 70 22.86 30.12 -19.12
C CYS A 70 22.94 29.41 -17.77
N LEU A 71 21.83 29.25 -17.04
CA LEU A 71 21.77 28.48 -15.79
C LEU A 71 22.05 26.98 -16.04
N GLU A 72 21.52 26.42 -17.12
CA GLU A 72 21.86 25.05 -17.52
C GLU A 72 23.34 24.89 -17.87
N LEU A 73 23.89 25.84 -18.65
CA LEU A 73 25.34 25.87 -18.96
C LEU A 73 26.18 26.01 -17.71
N PHE A 74 25.77 26.80 -16.71
CA PHE A 74 26.42 26.83 -15.41
C PHE A 74 26.49 25.43 -14.79
N THR A 75 25.37 24.74 -14.71
CA THR A 75 25.29 23.39 -14.13
C THR A 75 26.19 22.39 -14.89
N ARG A 76 26.30 22.52 -16.20
CA ARG A 76 27.15 21.66 -17.03
C ARG A 76 28.64 21.99 -16.91
N TYR A 77 29.00 23.27 -16.64
CA TYR A 77 30.38 23.69 -16.54
C TYR A 77 30.94 23.72 -15.13
N ILE A 78 30.12 23.81 -14.08
CA ILE A 78 30.61 24.01 -12.70
C ILE A 78 31.60 22.94 -12.26
N PHE A 79 31.44 21.70 -12.75
CA PHE A 79 32.34 20.60 -12.47
C PHE A 79 33.40 20.36 -13.56
N LYS A 80 33.40 21.15 -14.65
CA LYS A 80 34.37 21.05 -15.75
C LYS A 80 35.30 22.24 -15.84
N SER A 81 34.79 23.43 -15.59
CA SER A 81 35.52 24.69 -15.65
C SER A 81 34.76 25.74 -14.84
N THR A 82 35.25 25.99 -13.62
CA THR A 82 34.66 27.00 -12.74
C THR A 82 34.64 28.39 -13.39
N GLU A 83 35.65 28.72 -14.21
CA GLU A 83 35.70 29.99 -14.94
C GLU A 83 34.57 30.13 -15.95
N LYS A 84 34.33 29.09 -16.76
CA LYS A 84 33.21 29.09 -17.72
C LYS A 84 31.85 29.08 -17.00
N ALA A 85 31.72 28.30 -15.93
CA ALA A 85 30.51 28.30 -15.11
C ALA A 85 30.22 29.71 -14.58
N LYS A 86 31.22 30.39 -13.99
CA LYS A 86 31.09 31.75 -13.51
C LYS A 86 30.65 32.70 -14.63
N LYS A 87 31.27 32.62 -15.81
CA LYS A 87 30.90 33.46 -16.96
C LYS A 87 29.40 33.32 -17.31
N TYR A 88 28.87 32.10 -17.37
CA TYR A 88 27.44 31.89 -17.68
C TYR A 88 26.53 32.30 -16.51
N ASN A 89 26.97 32.13 -15.28
CA ASN A 89 26.24 32.62 -14.11
C ASN A 89 26.14 34.16 -14.10
N ASP A 90 27.25 34.85 -14.40
CA ASP A 90 27.29 36.31 -14.45
C ASP A 90 26.41 36.84 -15.59
N GLU A 91 26.43 36.19 -16.79
CA GLU A 91 25.54 36.52 -17.90
C GLU A 91 24.06 36.34 -17.52
N ALA A 92 23.72 35.19 -16.88
CA ALA A 92 22.36 34.93 -16.41
C ALA A 92 21.92 35.95 -15.38
N HIS A 93 22.79 36.30 -14.42
CA HIS A 93 22.52 37.31 -13.40
C HIS A 93 22.20 38.67 -13.98
N GLN A 94 23.03 39.16 -14.91
CA GLN A 94 22.84 40.44 -15.56
C GLN A 94 21.53 40.48 -16.36
N LEU A 95 21.24 39.46 -17.16
CA LEU A 95 20.02 39.37 -17.93
C LEU A 95 18.78 39.28 -17.04
N ALA A 96 18.82 38.46 -15.99
CA ALA A 96 17.72 38.30 -15.03
C ALA A 96 17.46 39.63 -14.26
N SER A 97 18.52 40.37 -13.89
CA SER A 97 18.40 41.66 -13.25
C SER A 97 17.69 42.68 -14.13
N ASN A 98 18.06 42.74 -15.41
CA ASN A 98 17.46 43.67 -16.36
C ASN A 98 15.97 43.38 -16.62
N MET A 99 15.54 42.16 -16.44
CA MET A 99 14.16 41.72 -16.71
C MET A 99 13.31 41.57 -15.44
N GLY A 100 13.90 41.73 -14.26
CA GLY A 100 13.19 41.45 -13.01
C GLY A 100 12.79 39.96 -12.86
N TYR A 101 13.62 39.04 -13.34
CA TYR A 101 13.37 37.60 -13.23
C TYR A 101 13.90 37.07 -11.89
N ASP A 102 13.07 37.21 -10.84
CA ASP A 102 13.46 36.97 -9.44
C ASP A 102 13.98 35.56 -9.18
N GLY A 103 13.33 34.51 -9.68
CA GLY A 103 13.77 33.14 -9.48
C GLY A 103 15.17 32.88 -10.05
N ALA A 104 15.49 33.46 -11.22
CA ALA A 104 16.82 33.36 -11.79
C ALA A 104 17.85 34.18 -11.01
N LEU A 105 17.49 35.35 -10.47
CA LEU A 105 18.37 36.13 -9.59
C LEU A 105 18.75 35.37 -8.33
N LEU A 106 17.76 34.76 -7.67
CA LEU A 106 18.02 33.93 -6.48
C LEU A 106 18.91 32.73 -6.85
N ARG A 107 18.64 32.07 -7.97
CA ARG A 107 19.42 30.92 -8.45
C ARG A 107 20.85 31.29 -8.77
N THR A 108 21.09 32.43 -9.43
CA THR A 108 22.44 32.88 -9.75
C THR A 108 23.26 33.23 -8.49
N ASN A 109 22.62 33.81 -7.48
CA ASN A 109 23.28 34.07 -6.19
C ASN A 109 23.65 32.76 -5.50
N LEU A 110 22.75 31.76 -5.49
CA LEU A 110 23.05 30.46 -4.89
C LEU A 110 24.14 29.72 -5.69
N ASN A 111 24.16 29.84 -7.00
CA ASN A 111 25.23 29.33 -7.84
C ASN A 111 26.59 29.97 -7.50
N GLN A 112 26.62 31.27 -7.24
CA GLN A 112 27.82 31.96 -6.80
C GLN A 112 28.25 31.51 -5.40
N ALA A 113 27.32 31.25 -4.47
CA ALA A 113 27.62 30.65 -3.17
C ALA A 113 28.27 29.28 -3.32
N PHE A 114 27.78 28.47 -4.26
CA PHE A 114 28.40 27.18 -4.57
C PHE A 114 29.82 27.31 -5.16
N ILE A 115 30.08 28.33 -5.99
CA ILE A 115 31.43 28.64 -6.45
C ILE A 115 32.33 28.95 -5.25
N PHE A 116 31.92 29.81 -4.32
CA PHE A 116 32.65 30.11 -3.10
C PHE A 116 32.93 28.85 -2.25
N PHE A 117 31.92 27.96 -2.12
CA PHE A 117 32.10 26.69 -1.42
C PHE A 117 33.23 25.83 -2.04
N ILE A 118 33.24 25.61 -3.35
CA ILE A 118 34.29 24.80 -4.01
C ILE A 118 35.68 25.48 -4.01
N GLN A 119 35.72 26.80 -3.77
CA GLN A 119 36.94 27.57 -3.57
C GLN A 119 37.42 27.59 -2.10
N GLY A 120 36.61 27.10 -1.16
CA GLY A 120 36.87 27.11 0.27
C GLY A 120 36.61 28.47 0.94
N GLU A 121 35.85 29.35 0.26
CA GLU A 121 35.47 30.67 0.76
C GLU A 121 34.14 30.59 1.52
N PHE A 122 34.12 29.81 2.61
CA PHE A 122 32.91 29.40 3.31
C PHE A 122 32.08 30.57 3.88
N ASP A 123 32.76 31.60 4.44
CA ASP A 123 32.07 32.78 4.98
C ASP A 123 31.31 33.53 3.88
N SER A 124 31.95 33.75 2.72
CA SER A 124 31.32 34.39 1.57
C SER A 124 30.15 33.56 1.03
N ALA A 125 30.27 32.24 1.09
CA ALA A 125 29.18 31.33 0.67
C ALA A 125 27.96 31.44 1.61
N ILE A 126 28.19 31.41 2.94
CA ILE A 126 27.11 31.55 3.95
C ILE A 126 26.44 32.90 3.82
N ASP A 127 27.20 34.01 3.78
CA ASP A 127 26.65 35.36 3.63
C ASP A 127 25.72 35.48 2.41
N LEU A 128 26.07 34.81 1.31
CA LEU A 128 25.28 34.88 0.10
C LEU A 128 24.03 33.98 0.18
N ILE A 129 24.14 32.83 0.84
CA ILE A 129 22.98 31.96 1.12
C ILE A 129 21.99 32.69 2.03
N ASP A 130 22.45 33.30 3.10
CA ASP A 130 21.61 34.06 4.04
C ASP A 130 20.86 35.22 3.33
N ARG A 131 21.51 35.89 2.38
CA ARG A 131 20.84 36.92 1.54
C ARG A 131 19.78 36.33 0.63
N VAL A 132 19.98 35.12 0.11
CA VAL A 132 18.96 34.43 -0.70
C VAL A 132 17.79 34.04 0.19
N GLU A 133 18.02 33.46 1.35
CA GLU A 133 17.00 32.99 2.30
C GLU A 133 16.16 34.14 2.90
N THR A 134 16.80 35.27 3.21
CA THR A 134 16.11 36.47 3.76
C THR A 134 15.36 37.28 2.70
N ASN A 135 15.45 36.94 1.44
CA ASN A 135 14.71 37.61 0.39
C ASN A 135 13.23 37.16 0.40
N ASP A 136 12.31 38.12 0.53
CA ASP A 136 10.85 37.86 0.61
C ASP A 136 10.31 36.99 -0.53
N LYS A 137 10.99 36.97 -1.68
CA LYS A 137 10.59 36.19 -2.85
C LYS A 137 11.06 34.74 -2.77
N CYS A 138 12.02 34.41 -1.92
CA CYS A 138 12.57 33.06 -1.80
C CYS A 138 11.50 32.04 -1.41
N GLN A 139 10.52 32.43 -0.61
CA GLN A 139 9.39 31.59 -0.19
C GLN A 139 8.58 30.99 -1.37
N PHE A 140 8.65 31.60 -2.55
CA PHE A 140 7.98 31.11 -3.77
C PHE A 140 8.84 30.13 -4.57
N TYR A 141 10.12 29.91 -4.16
CA TYR A 141 11.11 29.09 -4.86
C TYR A 141 11.70 28.05 -3.91
N THR A 142 10.86 27.13 -3.44
CA THR A 142 11.20 26.13 -2.40
C THR A 142 12.41 25.26 -2.75
N GLU A 143 12.66 25.02 -4.05
CA GLU A 143 13.84 24.27 -4.50
C GLU A 143 15.14 25.08 -4.27
N ILE A 144 15.11 26.39 -4.50
CA ILE A 144 16.26 27.27 -4.29
C ILE A 144 16.60 27.34 -2.80
N GLU A 145 15.59 27.48 -1.96
CA GLU A 145 15.72 27.45 -0.50
C GLU A 145 16.31 26.11 -0.03
N ALA A 146 15.75 24.98 -0.50
CA ALA A 146 16.22 23.65 -0.13
C ALA A 146 17.69 23.41 -0.55
N ASP A 147 18.10 23.92 -1.72
CA ASP A 147 19.48 23.85 -2.18
C ASP A 147 20.39 24.72 -1.31
N GLY A 148 19.94 25.92 -0.88
CA GLY A 148 20.66 26.83 0.01
C GLY A 148 20.90 26.19 1.37
N GLU A 149 19.84 25.72 2.05
CA GLU A 149 19.93 25.04 3.34
C GLU A 149 20.83 23.80 3.28
N THR A 150 20.76 23.03 2.18
CA THR A 150 21.64 21.87 2.00
C THR A 150 23.09 22.28 1.88
N LEU A 151 23.38 23.31 1.09
CA LEU A 151 24.76 23.83 0.93
C LEU A 151 25.29 24.38 2.25
N LYS A 152 24.47 25.08 3.02
CA LYS A 152 24.80 25.61 4.34
C LYS A 152 25.13 24.48 5.33
N SER A 153 24.33 23.41 5.35
CA SER A 153 24.64 22.21 6.15
C SER A 153 25.96 21.55 5.73
N TYR A 154 26.26 21.49 4.43
CA TYR A 154 27.58 21.00 3.96
C TYR A 154 28.72 21.87 4.45
N ILE A 155 28.60 23.21 4.37
CA ILE A 155 29.62 24.13 4.84
C ILE A 155 29.86 23.95 6.33
N PHE A 156 28.83 23.90 7.15
CA PHE A 156 28.94 23.65 8.59
C PHE A 156 29.60 22.31 8.88
N THR A 157 29.26 21.26 8.10
CA THR A 157 29.89 19.94 8.24
C THR A 157 31.41 20.01 7.95
N GLU A 158 31.81 20.71 6.87
CA GLU A 158 33.23 20.86 6.50
C GLU A 158 34.03 21.72 7.51
N ARG A 159 33.34 22.66 8.18
CA ARG A 159 33.94 23.48 9.27
C ARG A 159 34.01 22.76 10.62
N GLY A 160 33.35 21.58 10.74
CA GLY A 160 33.24 20.85 12.01
C GLY A 160 32.17 21.39 12.96
N GLU A 161 31.31 22.28 12.51
CA GLU A 161 30.17 22.85 13.23
C GLU A 161 28.98 21.87 13.14
N TYR A 162 29.16 20.67 13.72
CA TYR A 162 28.29 19.52 13.51
C TYR A 162 26.88 19.70 14.06
N ASP A 163 26.71 20.47 15.13
CA ASP A 163 25.38 20.78 15.69
C ASP A 163 24.57 21.66 14.72
N LEU A 164 25.20 22.72 14.17
CA LEU A 164 24.56 23.59 13.18
C LEU A 164 24.25 22.82 11.88
N ALA A 165 25.20 21.99 11.42
CA ALA A 165 25.01 21.18 10.22
C ALA A 165 23.79 20.25 10.32
N TYR A 166 23.68 19.56 11.47
CA TYR A 166 22.57 18.61 11.68
C TYR A 166 21.24 19.32 11.92
N GLU A 167 21.24 20.42 12.69
CA GLU A 167 20.06 21.24 12.93
C GLU A 167 19.48 21.80 11.62
N THR A 168 20.33 22.40 10.77
CA THR A 168 19.93 22.91 9.44
C THR A 168 19.29 21.81 8.59
N ALA A 169 19.94 20.62 8.52
CA ALA A 169 19.42 19.50 7.75
C ALA A 169 18.08 18.94 8.30
N LEU A 170 17.93 18.89 9.64
CA LEU A 170 16.68 18.47 10.28
C LEU A 170 15.53 19.45 10.03
N ASN A 171 15.78 20.75 10.15
CA ASN A 171 14.78 21.79 9.90
C ASN A 171 14.25 21.68 8.44
N LEU A 172 15.14 21.46 7.47
CA LEU A 172 14.76 21.22 6.09
C LEU A 172 13.92 19.94 5.93
N LEU A 173 14.28 18.85 6.66
CA LEU A 173 13.50 17.61 6.62
C LEU A 173 12.10 17.81 7.21
N GLU A 174 12.00 18.45 8.37
CA GLU A 174 10.71 18.74 9.03
C GLU A 174 9.81 19.63 8.16
N LYS A 175 10.39 20.63 7.50
CA LYS A 175 9.69 21.46 6.51
C LYS A 175 9.18 20.63 5.35
N GLY A 176 10.02 19.75 4.78
CA GLY A 176 9.64 18.85 3.68
C GLY A 176 8.50 17.89 4.06
N GLU A 177 8.57 17.31 5.27
CA GLU A 177 7.51 16.44 5.80
C GLU A 177 6.19 17.20 6.03
N ALA A 178 6.23 18.38 6.64
CA ALA A 178 5.06 19.20 6.92
C ALA A 178 4.34 19.66 5.63
N THR A 179 5.11 20.02 4.60
CA THR A 179 4.59 20.48 3.30
C THR A 179 4.41 19.35 2.29
N LYS A 180 4.81 18.11 2.62
CA LYS A 180 4.86 16.97 1.70
C LYS A 180 5.71 17.24 0.45
N ASN A 181 6.74 18.09 0.58
CA ASN A 181 7.63 18.44 -0.51
C ASN A 181 8.77 17.43 -0.61
N GLN A 182 8.70 16.53 -1.60
CA GLN A 182 9.68 15.48 -1.83
C GLN A 182 11.07 16.03 -2.16
N TYR A 183 11.17 17.17 -2.84
CA TYR A 183 12.46 17.79 -3.16
C TYR A 183 13.18 18.25 -1.89
N CYS A 184 12.48 18.92 -0.95
CA CYS A 184 13.04 19.28 0.35
C CYS A 184 13.50 18.05 1.13
N MET A 185 12.71 16.97 1.15
CA MET A 185 13.09 15.71 1.81
C MET A 185 14.33 15.08 1.17
N MET A 186 14.41 15.04 -0.15
CA MET A 186 15.57 14.57 -0.91
C MET A 186 16.85 15.32 -0.51
N ARG A 187 16.77 16.63 -0.48
CA ARG A 187 17.92 17.50 -0.15
C ARG A 187 18.32 17.36 1.33
N ALA A 188 17.35 17.27 2.23
CA ALA A 188 17.59 17.06 3.65
C ALA A 188 18.28 15.71 3.92
N TYR A 189 17.79 14.61 3.34
CA TYR A 189 18.44 13.31 3.48
C TYR A 189 19.87 13.31 2.90
N SER A 190 20.10 14.10 1.85
CA SER A 190 21.46 14.28 1.31
C SER A 190 22.39 14.99 2.30
N ALA A 191 21.90 16.04 2.97
CA ALA A 191 22.66 16.76 3.99
C ALA A 191 22.93 15.89 5.22
N ILE A 192 21.93 15.17 5.72
CA ILE A 192 22.05 14.26 6.86
C ILE A 192 23.03 13.11 6.55
N SER A 193 22.97 12.54 5.34
CA SER A 193 23.90 11.50 4.91
C SER A 193 25.35 12.01 4.92
N HIS A 194 25.60 13.19 4.35
CA HIS A 194 26.92 13.81 4.31
C HIS A 194 27.44 14.09 5.72
N PHE A 195 26.60 14.63 6.60
CA PHE A 195 26.91 14.86 8.01
C PHE A 195 27.35 13.57 8.72
N TYR A 196 26.56 12.50 8.68
CA TYR A 196 26.91 11.23 9.31
C TYR A 196 28.16 10.58 8.71
N LEU A 197 28.36 10.73 7.39
CA LEU A 197 29.56 10.25 6.72
C LEU A 197 30.84 10.93 7.28
N ARG A 198 30.79 12.24 7.52
CA ARG A 198 31.91 13.01 8.10
C ARG A 198 32.12 12.69 9.59
N LEU A 199 31.06 12.34 10.29
CA LEU A 199 31.12 11.92 11.68
C LEU A 199 31.65 10.48 11.87
N GLY A 200 31.74 9.69 10.78
CA GLY A 200 32.12 8.27 10.80
C GLY A 200 31.01 7.30 11.19
N GLU A 201 29.77 7.78 11.30
CA GLU A 201 28.57 6.98 11.59
C GLU A 201 28.02 6.34 10.29
N TYR A 202 28.80 5.44 9.70
CA TYR A 202 28.59 4.95 8.34
C TYR A 202 27.25 4.23 8.11
N ASP A 203 26.70 3.55 9.13
CA ASP A 203 25.39 2.89 9.03
C ASP A 203 24.27 3.92 8.87
N LYS A 204 24.27 4.98 9.70
CA LYS A 204 23.29 6.06 9.61
C LYS A 204 23.46 6.86 8.31
N ALA A 205 24.70 7.08 7.89
CA ALA A 205 24.99 7.73 6.62
C ALA A 205 24.42 6.96 5.44
N LEU A 206 24.63 5.64 5.38
CA LEU A 206 24.13 4.80 4.31
C LEU A 206 22.59 4.74 4.29
N GLU A 207 21.96 4.62 5.44
CA GLU A 207 20.50 4.64 5.56
C GLU A 207 19.90 5.93 4.96
N ASN A 208 20.45 7.09 5.35
CA ASN A 208 19.97 8.38 4.85
C ASN A 208 20.34 8.61 3.37
N CYS A 209 21.48 8.10 2.92
CA CYS A 209 21.86 8.10 1.51
C CYS A 209 20.84 7.37 0.65
N LEU A 210 20.42 6.17 1.05
CA LEU A 210 19.43 5.37 0.32
C LEU A 210 18.05 6.04 0.31
N LYS A 211 17.61 6.61 1.45
CA LYS A 211 16.37 7.41 1.49
C LYS A 211 16.42 8.61 0.52
N GLY A 212 17.54 9.30 0.46
CA GLY A 212 17.76 10.38 -0.50
C GLY A 212 17.73 9.89 -1.95
N LEU A 213 18.33 8.72 -2.22
CA LEU A 213 18.36 8.12 -3.53
C LEU A 213 16.97 7.66 -4.00
N ASP A 214 16.12 7.15 -3.11
CA ASP A 214 14.73 6.82 -3.44
C ASP A 214 14.00 8.05 -4.01
N PHE A 215 14.13 9.22 -3.37
CA PHE A 215 13.56 10.47 -3.88
C PHE A 215 14.22 10.95 -5.18
N ILE A 216 15.54 10.78 -5.33
CA ILE A 216 16.25 11.12 -6.58
C ILE A 216 15.66 10.33 -7.77
N LEU A 217 15.41 9.03 -7.56
CA LEU A 217 14.83 8.16 -8.59
C LEU A 217 13.35 8.51 -8.87
N GLU A 218 12.57 8.80 -7.83
CA GLU A 218 11.16 9.18 -7.95
C GLU A 218 10.97 10.53 -8.68
N LEU A 219 11.77 11.54 -8.30
CA LEU A 219 11.75 12.88 -8.89
C LEU A 219 12.50 12.98 -10.22
N LYS A 220 13.21 11.90 -10.60
CA LYS A 220 14.05 11.84 -11.82
C LYS A 220 15.17 12.90 -11.84
N GLU A 221 15.77 13.16 -10.68
CA GLU A 221 16.80 14.19 -10.51
C GLU A 221 18.21 13.64 -10.78
N VAL A 222 18.53 13.40 -12.06
CA VAL A 222 19.80 12.80 -12.51
C VAL A 222 21.05 13.56 -12.02
N ARG A 223 20.95 14.88 -11.77
CA ARG A 223 22.05 15.74 -11.30
C ARG A 223 22.68 15.28 -9.98
N TYR A 224 21.88 14.63 -9.12
CA TYR A 224 22.30 14.22 -7.78
C TYR A 224 22.74 12.75 -7.70
N VAL A 225 22.65 11.99 -8.81
CA VAL A 225 22.99 10.57 -8.85
C VAL A 225 24.46 10.31 -8.56
N PHE A 226 25.34 10.99 -9.28
CA PHE A 226 26.80 10.77 -9.21
C PHE A 226 27.39 11.00 -7.81
N PRO A 227 27.07 12.11 -7.11
CA PRO A 227 27.50 12.28 -5.72
C PRO A 227 27.01 11.17 -4.79
N LYS A 228 25.79 10.63 -5.02
CA LYS A 228 25.23 9.57 -4.19
C LYS A 228 25.94 8.24 -4.39
N ILE A 229 26.34 7.90 -5.62
CA ILE A 229 27.14 6.69 -5.88
C ILE A 229 28.48 6.78 -5.12
N ASP A 230 29.18 7.94 -5.16
CA ASP A 230 30.42 8.14 -4.40
C ASP A 230 30.20 7.98 -2.88
N GLU A 231 29.15 8.60 -2.33
CA GLU A 231 28.79 8.44 -0.91
C GLU A 231 28.56 6.98 -0.55
N MET A 232 27.76 6.25 -1.36
CA MET A 232 27.51 4.81 -1.16
C MET A 232 28.80 4.00 -1.18
N ALA A 233 29.69 4.25 -2.13
CA ALA A 233 30.97 3.53 -2.23
C ALA A 233 31.84 3.76 -1.00
N ARG A 234 31.99 5.01 -0.52
CA ARG A 234 32.75 5.34 0.69
C ARG A 234 32.20 4.64 1.93
N MET A 235 30.89 4.67 2.13
CA MET A 235 30.24 4.00 3.26
C MET A 235 30.40 2.48 3.15
N THR A 236 30.22 1.92 1.96
CA THR A 236 30.40 0.49 1.72
C THR A 236 31.84 0.07 1.97
N HIS A 237 32.84 0.88 1.61
CA HIS A 237 34.24 0.62 1.93
C HIS A 237 34.46 0.41 3.45
N LYS A 238 33.94 1.32 4.25
CA LYS A 238 34.11 1.25 5.73
C LYS A 238 33.27 0.17 6.39
N LEU A 239 32.11 -0.19 5.83
CA LEU A 239 31.20 -1.18 6.40
C LEU A 239 31.47 -2.61 5.93
N ARG A 240 31.97 -2.81 4.70
CA ARG A 240 32.05 -4.10 4.01
C ARG A 240 33.40 -4.39 3.34
N GLY A 241 34.27 -3.40 3.28
CA GLY A 241 35.62 -3.51 2.74
C GLY A 241 35.76 -3.09 1.29
N SER A 242 37.02 -3.16 0.84
CA SER A 242 37.50 -2.62 -0.44
C SER A 242 36.82 -3.23 -1.65
N LYS A 243 36.63 -4.56 -1.67
CA LYS A 243 36.09 -5.28 -2.84
C LYS A 243 34.67 -4.83 -3.23
N GLU A 244 33.80 -4.66 -2.23
CA GLU A 244 32.42 -4.22 -2.48
C GLU A 244 32.37 -2.75 -2.89
N ALA A 245 33.21 -1.91 -2.30
CA ALA A 245 33.32 -0.49 -2.67
C ALA A 245 33.84 -0.29 -4.10
N LEU A 246 34.87 -1.05 -4.52
CA LEU A 246 35.41 -0.98 -5.88
C LEU A 246 34.37 -1.35 -6.93
N LYS A 247 33.49 -2.34 -6.69
CA LYS A 247 32.36 -2.63 -7.60
C LYS A 247 31.44 -1.43 -7.82
N ILE A 248 31.18 -0.65 -6.75
CA ILE A 248 30.34 0.55 -6.86
C ILE A 248 31.08 1.64 -7.66
N TYR A 249 32.40 1.77 -7.46
CA TYR A 249 33.20 2.71 -8.24
C TYR A 249 33.35 2.28 -9.70
N ASP A 250 33.46 0.99 -10.02
CA ASP A 250 33.43 0.49 -11.40
C ASP A 250 32.12 0.88 -12.07
N PHE A 251 30.99 0.65 -11.40
CA PHE A 251 29.67 1.09 -11.89
C PHE A 251 29.62 2.62 -12.11
N TYR A 252 30.18 3.42 -11.16
CA TYR A 252 30.28 4.87 -11.35
C TYR A 252 31.04 5.25 -12.62
N LEU A 253 32.19 4.64 -12.85
CA LEU A 253 33.05 4.96 -14.00
C LEU A 253 32.43 4.57 -15.35
N GLU A 254 31.76 3.42 -15.41
CA GLU A 254 30.99 2.98 -16.58
C GLU A 254 29.83 3.95 -16.89
N LEU A 255 29.07 4.31 -15.85
CA LEU A 255 27.94 5.23 -15.99
C LEU A 255 28.40 6.62 -16.43
N GLU A 256 29.49 7.15 -15.86
CA GLU A 256 30.05 8.47 -16.19
C GLU A 256 30.57 8.50 -17.64
N GLN A 257 31.20 7.43 -18.09
CA GLN A 257 31.66 7.32 -19.48
C GLN A 257 30.48 7.35 -20.46
N SER A 258 29.39 6.68 -20.15
CA SER A 258 28.17 6.67 -20.97
C SER A 258 27.45 8.03 -20.95
N PHE A 259 27.50 8.75 -19.84
CA PHE A 259 26.85 10.06 -19.68
C PHE A 259 27.65 11.23 -20.30
N GLY A 260 28.93 11.01 -20.66
CA GLY A 260 29.74 11.97 -21.37
C GLY A 260 30.22 13.19 -20.57
N SER A 261 30.52 13.02 -19.29
CA SER A 261 31.05 14.09 -18.42
C SER A 261 32.45 13.82 -17.85
N PRO A 262 33.46 13.51 -18.70
CA PRO A 262 34.81 13.27 -18.20
C PRO A 262 35.41 14.54 -17.57
N GLY A 263 36.20 14.38 -16.50
CA GLY A 263 36.95 15.47 -15.87
C GLY A 263 36.16 16.34 -14.90
N SER A 264 35.08 15.83 -14.31
CA SER A 264 34.27 16.56 -13.35
C SER A 264 34.92 16.68 -11.97
N TYR A 265 34.48 17.67 -11.17
CA TYR A 265 34.86 17.81 -9.75
C TYR A 265 34.61 16.51 -8.98
N ILE A 266 33.43 15.88 -9.16
CA ILE A 266 33.08 14.62 -8.51
C ILE A 266 34.02 13.50 -8.95
N GLN A 267 34.40 13.44 -10.23
CA GLN A 267 35.35 12.45 -10.73
C GLN A 267 36.71 12.56 -10.04
N SER A 268 37.19 13.78 -9.75
CA SER A 268 38.43 13.95 -8.98
C SER A 268 38.31 13.40 -7.55
N VAL A 269 37.12 13.53 -6.93
CA VAL A 269 36.84 12.94 -5.60
C VAL A 269 36.81 11.42 -5.68
N VAL A 270 36.12 10.86 -6.67
CA VAL A 270 36.05 9.40 -6.90
C VAL A 270 37.46 8.82 -7.10
N TYR A 271 38.30 9.45 -7.92
CA TYR A 271 39.68 9.00 -8.12
C TYR A 271 40.50 9.04 -6.83
N MET A 272 40.37 10.09 -6.01
CA MET A 272 40.99 10.15 -4.69
C MET A 272 40.52 9.04 -3.76
N ASN A 273 39.21 8.72 -3.77
CA ASN A 273 38.63 7.68 -2.93
C ASN A 273 39.06 6.28 -3.38
N ILE A 274 39.12 6.02 -4.69
CA ILE A 274 39.66 4.79 -5.25
C ILE A 274 41.15 4.65 -4.88
N ALA A 275 41.94 5.73 -5.00
CA ALA A 275 43.35 5.74 -4.61
C ALA A 275 43.50 5.42 -3.11
N THR A 276 42.64 5.95 -2.24
CA THR A 276 42.63 5.64 -0.82
C THR A 276 42.49 4.13 -0.58
N ILE A 277 41.58 3.47 -1.29
CA ILE A 277 41.39 2.01 -1.22
C ILE A 277 42.68 1.29 -1.61
N TYR A 278 43.27 1.67 -2.75
CA TYR A 278 44.50 1.03 -3.22
C TYR A 278 45.71 1.30 -2.31
N ILE A 279 45.78 2.46 -1.63
CA ILE A 279 46.78 2.73 -0.59
C ILE A 279 46.61 1.80 0.63
N GLU A 280 45.37 1.59 1.07
CA GLU A 280 45.04 0.68 2.18
C GLU A 280 45.40 -0.78 1.83
N GLU A 281 45.11 -1.22 0.57
CA GLU A 281 45.46 -2.56 0.06
C GLU A 281 46.93 -2.72 -0.35
N SER A 282 47.75 -1.66 -0.24
CA SER A 282 49.17 -1.65 -0.63
C SER A 282 49.41 -1.85 -2.16
N GLU A 283 48.38 -1.59 -2.97
CA GLU A 283 48.46 -1.61 -4.42
C GLU A 283 48.94 -0.25 -4.97
N PHE A 284 50.20 0.09 -4.66
CA PHE A 284 50.74 1.43 -4.83
C PHE A 284 50.74 1.96 -6.28
N LYS A 285 50.90 1.07 -7.27
CA LYS A 285 50.93 1.48 -8.68
C LYS A 285 49.55 1.98 -9.14
N GLN A 286 48.48 1.30 -8.73
CA GLN A 286 47.12 1.71 -9.01
C GLN A 286 46.79 3.01 -8.27
N ALA A 287 47.23 3.13 -7.00
CA ALA A 287 47.05 4.35 -6.23
C ALA A 287 47.69 5.56 -6.92
N GLU A 288 48.95 5.44 -7.41
CA GLU A 288 49.65 6.50 -8.14
C GLU A 288 48.89 6.95 -9.40
N ASP A 289 48.39 5.99 -10.22
CA ASP A 289 47.63 6.31 -11.43
C ASP A 289 46.37 7.13 -11.11
N PHE A 290 45.58 6.69 -10.12
CA PHE A 290 44.36 7.39 -9.74
C PHE A 290 44.65 8.75 -9.09
N LEU A 291 45.70 8.88 -8.26
CA LEU A 291 46.11 10.18 -7.73
C LEU A 291 46.55 11.14 -8.82
N LEU A 292 47.31 10.66 -9.82
CA LEU A 292 47.73 11.48 -10.94
C LEU A 292 46.53 11.98 -11.77
N ARG A 293 45.56 11.11 -12.03
CA ARG A 293 44.32 11.51 -12.71
C ARG A 293 43.54 12.55 -11.91
N ALA A 294 43.42 12.36 -10.59
CA ALA A 294 42.78 13.32 -9.70
C ALA A 294 43.49 14.66 -9.71
N GLN A 295 44.85 14.64 -9.59
CA GLN A 295 45.69 15.84 -9.58
C GLN A 295 45.53 16.65 -10.86
N ASN A 296 45.56 15.99 -12.02
CA ASN A 296 45.38 16.65 -13.34
C ASN A 296 44.06 17.40 -13.42
N ILE A 297 42.94 16.79 -12.93
CA ILE A 297 41.62 17.44 -12.90
C ILE A 297 41.64 18.64 -11.92
N ILE A 298 42.22 18.47 -10.73
CA ILE A 298 42.26 19.51 -9.70
C ILE A 298 43.06 20.72 -10.17
N ASP A 299 44.22 20.51 -10.80
CA ASP A 299 45.08 21.58 -11.28
C ASP A 299 44.55 22.29 -12.51
N SER A 300 44.00 21.53 -13.50
CA SER A 300 43.41 22.09 -14.73
C SER A 300 42.22 23.00 -14.43
N ASN A 301 41.47 22.72 -13.33
CA ASN A 301 40.27 23.46 -12.96
C ASN A 301 40.47 24.36 -11.72
N ASN A 302 41.69 24.38 -11.15
CA ASN A 302 42.03 25.12 -9.94
C ASN A 302 41.07 24.87 -8.76
N TYR A 303 40.75 23.60 -8.49
CA TYR A 303 39.88 23.23 -7.35
C TYR A 303 40.63 23.37 -6.04
N ARG A 304 40.77 24.61 -5.53
CA ARG A 304 41.52 24.94 -4.31
C ARG A 304 41.11 24.11 -3.11
N PHE A 305 39.80 23.84 -2.97
CA PHE A 305 39.25 23.04 -1.88
C PHE A 305 39.74 21.57 -1.88
N ARG A 306 40.15 21.03 -3.04
CA ARG A 306 40.64 19.64 -3.15
C ARG A 306 42.15 19.51 -3.00
N LYS A 307 42.90 20.59 -3.13
CA LYS A 307 44.37 20.56 -3.04
C LYS A 307 44.88 20.01 -1.71
N PRO A 308 44.35 20.35 -0.52
CA PRO A 308 44.81 19.76 0.73
C PRO A 308 44.65 18.22 0.76
N ARG A 309 43.53 17.71 0.28
CA ARG A 309 43.24 16.26 0.33
C ARG A 309 44.10 15.47 -0.65
N ILE A 310 44.36 15.96 -1.86
CA ILE A 310 45.23 15.27 -2.81
C ILE A 310 46.66 15.20 -2.32
N HIS A 311 47.21 16.31 -1.73
CA HIS A 311 48.54 16.31 -1.15
C HIS A 311 48.64 15.38 0.08
N LEU A 312 47.60 15.32 0.92
CA LEU A 312 47.51 14.39 2.04
C LEU A 312 47.63 12.94 1.57
N LEU A 313 46.80 12.54 0.55
CA LEU A 313 46.80 11.16 0.02
C LEU A 313 48.14 10.81 -0.68
N THR A 314 48.77 11.78 -1.35
CA THR A 314 50.08 11.58 -1.93
C THR A 314 51.15 11.37 -0.85
N ALA A 315 51.05 12.12 0.27
CA ALA A 315 51.90 11.93 1.42
C ALA A 315 51.70 10.56 2.10
N ASP A 316 50.44 10.12 2.26
CA ASP A 316 50.10 8.81 2.80
C ASP A 316 50.65 7.67 1.92
N LEU A 317 50.56 7.80 0.60
CA LEU A 317 51.18 6.87 -0.33
C LEU A 317 52.71 6.79 -0.18
N HIS A 318 53.41 7.93 -0.14
CA HIS A 318 54.85 7.96 0.07
C HIS A 318 55.25 7.35 1.44
N LEU A 319 54.47 7.65 2.47
CA LEU A 319 54.72 7.09 3.81
C LEU A 319 54.57 5.56 3.82
N LYS A 320 53.51 5.03 3.17
CA LYS A 320 53.27 3.58 3.02
C LYS A 320 54.34 2.88 2.19
N LYS A 321 54.93 3.57 1.21
CA LYS A 321 56.08 3.08 0.41
C LYS A 321 57.42 3.15 1.20
N GLY A 322 57.43 3.74 2.41
CA GLY A 322 58.63 3.90 3.25
C GLY A 322 59.43 5.17 2.95
N ASP A 323 59.00 6.01 2.02
CA ASP A 323 59.67 7.28 1.69
C ASP A 323 59.17 8.39 2.61
N SER A 324 59.72 8.42 3.82
CA SER A 324 59.36 9.41 4.83
C SER A 324 59.76 10.84 4.46
N ILE A 325 60.75 11.00 3.57
CA ILE A 325 61.23 12.33 3.17
C ILE A 325 60.21 12.98 2.20
N SER A 326 59.80 12.27 1.15
CA SER A 326 58.76 12.73 0.24
C SER A 326 57.41 12.88 0.96
N ALA A 327 57.06 11.93 1.83
CA ALA A 327 55.85 12.01 2.65
C ALA A 327 55.80 13.29 3.49
N LYS A 328 56.92 13.64 4.16
CA LYS A 328 57.00 14.87 4.96
C LYS A 328 56.73 16.11 4.11
N ARG A 329 57.38 16.22 2.95
CA ARG A 329 57.20 17.35 2.03
C ARG A 329 55.75 17.49 1.59
N ASP A 330 55.12 16.39 1.22
CA ASP A 330 53.74 16.43 0.72
C ASP A 330 52.74 16.69 1.85
N TYR A 331 52.98 16.22 3.10
CA TYR A 331 52.23 16.64 4.28
C TYR A 331 52.37 18.13 4.57
N GLU A 332 53.57 18.72 4.40
CA GLU A 332 53.78 20.17 4.56
C GLU A 332 52.98 20.95 3.50
N LEU A 333 52.94 20.50 2.24
CA LEU A 333 52.11 21.09 1.20
C LEU A 333 50.61 20.95 1.51
N ALA A 334 50.20 19.80 2.04
CA ALA A 334 48.82 19.57 2.48
C ALA A 334 48.45 20.54 3.63
N TYR A 335 49.34 20.72 4.60
CA TYR A 335 49.13 21.64 5.72
C TYR A 335 48.96 23.09 5.26
N GLU A 336 49.90 23.60 4.42
CA GLU A 336 49.85 24.99 3.94
C GLU A 336 48.59 25.26 3.08
N SER A 337 48.23 24.32 2.22
CA SER A 337 46.98 24.44 1.42
C SER A 337 45.72 24.34 2.29
N ALA A 338 45.71 23.48 3.31
CA ALA A 338 44.59 23.33 4.23
C ALA A 338 44.39 24.56 5.14
N LYS A 339 45.49 25.14 5.61
CA LYS A 339 45.47 26.37 6.43
C LYS A 339 44.87 27.55 5.66
N GLY A 340 45.15 27.66 4.34
CA GLY A 340 44.64 28.73 3.51
C GLY A 340 43.11 28.71 3.29
N ILE A 341 42.43 27.60 3.60
CA ILE A 341 40.99 27.43 3.44
C ILE A 341 40.29 26.89 4.68
N ASN A 342 40.96 26.86 5.82
CA ASN A 342 40.44 26.33 7.08
C ASN A 342 39.91 24.88 7.01
N ALA A 343 40.56 24.01 6.22
CA ALA A 343 40.21 22.59 6.14
C ALA A 343 40.71 21.84 7.41
N PHE A 344 40.01 22.03 8.52
CA PHE A 344 40.43 21.55 9.84
C PHE A 344 40.54 20.03 9.94
N ASP A 345 39.74 19.27 9.18
CA ASP A 345 39.85 17.81 9.10
C ASP A 345 41.22 17.38 8.54
N VAL A 346 41.67 18.02 7.44
CA VAL A 346 42.98 17.76 6.85
C VAL A 346 44.09 18.25 7.76
N ILE A 347 43.97 19.46 8.38
CA ILE A 347 44.95 19.99 9.36
C ILE A 347 45.15 18.99 10.50
N LYS A 348 44.09 18.39 11.03
CA LYS A 348 44.17 17.38 12.08
C LYS A 348 44.97 16.15 11.64
N GLU A 349 44.59 15.53 10.48
CA GLU A 349 45.27 14.33 9.97
C GLU A 349 46.75 14.59 9.68
N VAL A 350 47.04 15.69 8.99
CA VAL A 350 48.42 16.10 8.67
C VAL A 350 49.26 16.41 9.91
N SER A 351 48.68 17.11 10.90
CA SER A 351 49.38 17.45 12.14
C SER A 351 49.78 16.20 12.91
N LYS A 352 48.91 15.17 12.94
CA LYS A 352 49.23 13.87 13.56
C LYS A 352 50.44 13.22 12.87
N SER A 353 50.43 13.19 11.54
CA SER A 353 51.49 12.57 10.74
C SER A 353 52.81 13.32 10.82
N LEU A 354 52.79 14.66 10.67
CA LEU A 354 53.97 15.51 10.79
C LEU A 354 54.58 15.48 12.21
N GLY A 355 53.72 15.45 13.24
CA GLY A 355 54.15 15.27 14.63
C GLY A 355 54.94 13.98 14.80
N SER A 356 54.46 12.88 14.24
CA SER A 356 55.12 11.58 14.30
C SER A 356 56.42 11.53 13.49
N ILE A 357 56.39 12.00 12.25
CA ILE A 357 57.59 12.04 11.38
C ILE A 357 58.67 12.91 11.96
N ASN A 358 58.36 14.13 12.44
CA ASN A 358 59.35 15.03 13.03
C ASN A 358 59.92 14.46 14.34
N ARG A 359 59.14 13.71 15.11
CA ARG A 359 59.63 12.99 16.29
C ARG A 359 60.65 11.93 15.90
N ALA A 360 60.38 11.14 14.89
CA ALA A 360 61.29 10.13 14.36
C ALA A 360 62.60 10.73 13.82
N LEU A 361 62.53 11.93 13.21
CA LEU A 361 63.66 12.68 12.70
C LEU A 361 64.41 13.47 13.78
N GLY A 362 64.05 13.39 15.07
CA GLY A 362 64.70 14.12 16.17
C GLY A 362 64.37 15.61 16.20
N LYS A 363 63.45 16.11 15.37
CA LYS A 363 63.07 17.53 15.28
C LYS A 363 62.06 17.88 16.39
N LYS A 364 62.52 17.98 17.64
CA LYS A 364 61.66 18.10 18.83
C LYS A 364 60.72 19.30 18.81
N ARG A 365 61.17 20.48 18.30
CA ARG A 365 60.31 21.68 18.25
C ARG A 365 59.16 21.54 17.26
N GLU A 366 59.42 21.08 16.04
CA GLU A 366 58.40 20.85 15.04
C GLU A 366 57.44 19.73 15.48
N ALA A 367 57.95 18.64 16.08
CA ALA A 367 57.14 17.58 16.62
C ALA A 367 56.19 18.08 17.72
N ALA A 368 56.66 18.93 18.62
CA ALA A 368 55.84 19.54 19.67
C ALA A 368 54.77 20.47 19.08
N PHE A 369 55.13 21.31 18.11
CA PHE A 369 54.18 22.20 17.42
C PHE A 369 53.04 21.44 16.77
N PHE A 370 53.35 20.43 15.96
CA PHE A 370 52.30 19.68 15.27
C PHE A 370 51.48 18.78 16.22
N SER A 371 52.08 18.28 17.31
CA SER A 371 51.34 17.53 18.32
C SER A 371 50.36 18.44 19.09
N ASP A 372 50.75 19.66 19.45
CA ASP A 372 49.87 20.64 20.07
C ASP A 372 48.76 21.11 19.11
N LEU A 373 49.07 21.34 17.84
CA LEU A 373 48.11 21.69 16.83
C LEU A 373 47.07 20.57 16.61
N TYR A 374 47.50 19.30 16.57
CA TYR A 374 46.63 18.15 16.51
C TYR A 374 45.61 18.14 17.66
N LEU A 375 46.07 18.36 18.88
CA LEU A 375 45.21 18.40 20.07
C LEU A 375 44.19 19.56 19.98
N ARG A 376 44.66 20.77 19.71
CA ARG A 376 43.78 21.95 19.60
C ARG A 376 42.70 21.78 18.52
N VAL A 377 43.08 21.31 17.34
CA VAL A 377 42.12 21.10 16.24
C VAL A 377 41.16 19.93 16.56
N SER A 378 41.67 18.88 17.21
CA SER A 378 40.86 17.76 17.64
C SER A 378 39.78 18.18 18.65
N ASP A 379 40.17 18.99 19.65
CA ASP A 379 39.26 19.51 20.67
C ASP A 379 38.22 20.48 20.07
N SER A 380 38.61 21.27 19.06
CA SER A 380 37.72 22.20 18.38
C SER A 380 36.69 21.48 17.51
N LEU A 381 37.13 20.45 16.77
CA LEU A 381 36.22 19.68 15.86
C LEU A 381 35.26 18.76 16.61
N PHE A 382 35.63 18.28 17.80
CA PHE A 382 34.85 17.32 18.58
C PHE A 382 34.61 17.85 20.00
N SER A 383 34.11 19.10 20.11
CA SER A 383 33.77 19.59 21.44
C SER A 383 32.65 18.69 22.03
N ILE A 384 32.83 18.34 23.32
CA ILE A 384 31.84 17.54 24.07
C ILE A 384 30.46 18.20 24.00
N GLU A 385 30.42 19.52 23.96
CA GLU A 385 29.19 20.30 23.87
C GLU A 385 28.48 20.11 22.53
N SER A 386 29.20 20.13 21.40
CA SER A 386 28.64 19.88 20.06
C SER A 386 28.13 18.45 19.94
N GLU A 387 28.85 17.45 20.43
CA GLU A 387 28.42 16.06 20.47
C GLU A 387 27.13 15.87 21.31
N GLN A 388 27.06 16.53 22.46
CA GLN A 388 25.85 16.50 23.31
C GLN A 388 24.66 17.15 22.62
N ARG A 389 24.83 18.27 21.93
CA ARG A 389 23.75 18.92 21.19
C ARG A 389 23.21 18.01 20.07
N VAL A 390 24.09 17.37 19.30
CA VAL A 390 23.68 16.40 18.26
C VAL A 390 22.89 15.27 18.89
N LYS A 391 23.35 14.68 20.02
CA LYS A 391 22.60 13.62 20.71
C LYS A 391 21.22 14.09 21.20
N ILE A 392 21.10 15.32 21.66
CA ILE A 392 19.82 15.93 22.07
C ILE A 392 18.89 16.07 20.85
N LEU A 393 19.40 16.56 19.73
CA LEU A 393 18.63 16.69 18.49
C LEU A 393 18.17 15.32 17.95
N GLU A 394 19.05 14.33 17.96
CA GLU A 394 18.67 12.94 17.60
C GLU A 394 17.59 12.39 18.53
N ALA A 395 17.72 12.64 19.85
CA ALA A 395 16.71 12.20 20.81
C ALA A 395 15.35 12.88 20.58
N LYS A 396 15.34 14.21 20.35
CA LYS A 396 14.13 14.95 20.01
C LYS A 396 13.45 14.40 18.75
N ARG A 397 14.25 14.14 17.71
CA ARG A 397 13.75 13.55 16.45
C ARG A 397 13.11 12.19 16.70
N ARG A 398 13.76 11.29 17.43
CA ARG A 398 13.21 9.97 17.77
C ARG A 398 11.91 10.08 18.55
N ILE A 399 11.83 10.99 19.53
CA ILE A 399 10.60 11.24 20.29
C ILE A 399 9.48 11.69 19.37
N SER A 400 9.75 12.62 18.44
CA SER A 400 8.80 13.08 17.45
C SER A 400 8.31 11.94 16.53
N GLU A 401 9.22 11.11 16.03
CA GLU A 401 8.87 9.94 15.21
C GLU A 401 8.02 8.93 15.96
N ILE A 402 8.36 8.62 17.22
CA ILE A 402 7.58 7.72 18.08
C ILE A 402 6.19 8.31 18.34
N SER A 403 6.09 9.62 18.58
CA SER A 403 4.82 10.31 18.78
C SER A 403 3.92 10.23 17.52
N LYS A 404 4.48 10.48 16.34
CA LYS A 404 3.77 10.32 15.05
C LYS A 404 3.32 8.87 14.81
N GLN A 405 4.18 7.89 15.11
CA GLN A 405 3.82 6.47 14.99
C GLN A 405 2.70 6.09 15.96
N LYS A 406 2.74 6.61 17.20
CA LYS A 406 1.69 6.40 18.19
C LYS A 406 0.34 6.96 17.71
N GLU A 407 0.33 8.19 17.20
CA GLU A 407 -0.88 8.81 16.63
C GLU A 407 -1.47 7.98 15.48
N ILE A 408 -0.61 7.50 14.54
CA ILE A 408 -1.04 6.62 13.45
C ILE A 408 -1.63 5.30 13.98
N LEU A 409 -1.03 4.73 15.04
CA LEU A 409 -1.54 3.50 15.65
C LEU A 409 -2.87 3.74 16.37
N GLU A 410 -3.04 4.87 17.05
CA GLU A 410 -4.30 5.28 17.69
C GLU A 410 -5.42 5.43 16.65
N ILE A 411 -5.17 6.14 15.53
CA ILE A 411 -6.12 6.26 14.42
C ILE A 411 -6.48 4.88 13.83
N LYS A 412 -5.48 4.00 13.63
CA LYS A 412 -5.73 2.64 13.15
C LYS A 412 -6.57 1.82 14.13
N ALA A 413 -6.32 1.96 15.43
CA ALA A 413 -7.08 1.28 16.48
C ALA A 413 -8.54 1.76 16.51
N GLU A 414 -8.80 3.07 16.39
CA GLU A 414 -10.15 3.64 16.31
C GLU A 414 -10.92 3.10 15.11
N VAL A 415 -10.30 3.12 13.90
CA VAL A 415 -10.91 2.58 12.68
C VAL A 415 -11.21 1.08 12.82
N GLN A 416 -10.33 0.34 13.49
CA GLN A 416 -10.53 -1.09 13.73
C GLN A 416 -11.67 -1.35 14.72
N ASP A 417 -11.80 -0.52 15.76
CA ASP A 417 -12.88 -0.60 16.76
C ASP A 417 -14.25 -0.29 16.14
N GLU A 418 -14.33 0.75 15.28
CA GLU A 418 -15.53 1.02 14.49
C GLU A 418 -15.91 -0.14 13.57
N ARG A 419 -14.93 -0.78 12.93
CA ARG A 419 -15.15 -1.94 12.07
C ARG A 419 -15.69 -3.13 12.87
N TYR A 420 -15.16 -3.38 14.08
CA TYR A 420 -15.67 -4.41 14.98
C TYR A 420 -17.08 -4.12 15.46
N ARG A 421 -17.41 -2.88 15.82
CA ARG A 421 -18.79 -2.46 16.19
C ARG A 421 -19.76 -2.71 15.04
N PHE A 422 -19.39 -2.32 13.82
CA PHE A 422 -20.21 -2.56 12.64
C PHE A 422 -20.42 -4.06 12.37
N MET A 423 -19.37 -4.88 12.45
CA MET A 423 -19.46 -6.33 12.31
C MET A 423 -20.35 -6.96 13.39
N THR A 424 -20.25 -6.50 14.63
CA THR A 424 -21.10 -6.97 15.75
C THR A 424 -22.57 -6.66 15.49
N ILE A 425 -22.89 -5.45 14.99
CA ILE A 425 -24.27 -5.07 14.64
C ILE A 425 -24.81 -5.98 13.53
N ILE A 426 -24.03 -6.23 12.48
CA ILE A 426 -24.42 -7.14 11.38
C ILE A 426 -24.69 -8.55 11.93
N PHE A 427 -23.81 -9.05 12.81
CA PHE A 427 -23.95 -10.36 13.40
C PHE A 427 -25.23 -10.49 14.23
N VAL A 428 -25.55 -9.50 15.06
CA VAL A 428 -26.78 -9.46 15.86
C VAL A 428 -28.02 -9.41 14.93
N LEU A 429 -27.99 -8.60 13.88
CA LEU A 429 -29.08 -8.52 12.90
C LEU A 429 -29.30 -9.85 12.16
N THR A 430 -28.23 -10.54 11.78
CA THR A 430 -28.34 -11.85 11.12
C THR A 430 -28.90 -12.91 12.05
N LEU A 431 -28.53 -12.93 13.32
CA LEU A 431 -29.11 -13.79 14.34
C LEU A 431 -30.61 -13.50 14.56
N ALA A 432 -30.98 -12.23 14.63
CA ALA A 432 -32.39 -11.82 14.77
C ALA A 432 -33.22 -12.26 13.57
N LEU A 433 -32.74 -12.05 12.35
CA LEU A 433 -33.40 -12.51 11.12
C LEU A 433 -33.52 -14.05 11.07
N GLY A 434 -32.46 -14.76 11.45
CA GLY A 434 -32.47 -16.21 11.56
C GLY A 434 -33.51 -16.71 12.58
N SER A 435 -33.62 -16.04 13.72
CA SER A 435 -34.60 -16.36 14.75
C SER A 435 -36.03 -16.12 14.28
N ILE A 436 -36.28 -15.01 13.58
CA ILE A 436 -37.61 -14.71 13.00
C ILE A 436 -37.96 -15.75 11.91
N ALA A 437 -37.02 -16.12 11.07
CA ALA A 437 -37.21 -17.11 10.02
C ALA A 437 -37.55 -18.49 10.62
N THR A 438 -36.81 -18.94 11.64
CA THR A 438 -37.07 -20.21 12.34
C THR A 438 -38.41 -20.20 13.05
N PHE A 439 -38.75 -19.11 13.75
CA PHE A 439 -40.07 -18.98 14.38
C PHE A 439 -41.22 -19.01 13.35
N SER A 440 -41.06 -18.28 12.25
CA SER A 440 -42.04 -18.29 11.15
C SER A 440 -42.19 -19.68 10.55
N TYR A 441 -41.08 -20.40 10.33
CA TYR A 441 -41.09 -21.78 9.85
C TYR A 441 -41.88 -22.72 10.76
N PHE A 442 -41.61 -22.69 12.07
CA PHE A 442 -42.35 -23.51 13.06
C PHE A 442 -43.83 -23.17 13.11
N ARG A 443 -44.18 -21.88 13.06
CA ARG A 443 -45.56 -21.41 13.02
C ARG A 443 -46.30 -21.94 11.80
N VAL A 444 -45.70 -21.84 10.60
CA VAL A 444 -46.29 -22.34 9.35
C VAL A 444 -46.39 -23.86 9.36
N SER A 445 -45.36 -24.55 9.82
CA SER A 445 -45.37 -26.02 9.94
C SER A 445 -46.48 -26.51 10.85
N LYS A 446 -46.64 -25.88 12.04
CA LYS A 446 -47.72 -26.21 12.98
C LYS A 446 -49.10 -25.98 12.35
N LYS A 447 -49.28 -24.86 11.63
CA LYS A 447 -50.53 -24.56 10.91
C LYS A 447 -50.82 -25.61 9.82
N ASN A 448 -49.81 -25.98 9.03
CA ASN A 448 -49.99 -26.99 7.98
C ASN A 448 -50.34 -28.38 8.53
N LYS A 449 -49.72 -28.79 9.64
CA LYS A 449 -50.06 -30.04 10.35
C LYS A 449 -51.53 -30.05 10.81
N LEU A 450 -52.01 -28.96 11.39
CA LEU A 450 -53.40 -28.83 11.84
C LEU A 450 -54.38 -28.87 10.66
N LEU A 451 -54.09 -28.16 9.58
CA LEU A 451 -54.90 -28.15 8.37
C LEU A 451 -54.94 -29.54 7.72
N PHE A 452 -53.84 -30.25 7.68
CA PHE A 452 -53.78 -31.63 7.16
C PHE A 452 -54.67 -32.54 7.99
N ALA A 453 -54.52 -32.57 9.33
CA ALA A 453 -55.33 -33.41 10.21
C ALA A 453 -56.84 -33.17 10.02
N ARG A 454 -57.25 -31.89 10.03
CA ARG A 454 -58.66 -31.51 9.84
C ARG A 454 -59.21 -31.89 8.44
N THR A 455 -58.41 -31.72 7.40
CA THR A 455 -58.80 -32.06 6.03
C THR A 455 -58.99 -33.57 5.88
N LYS A 456 -58.06 -34.34 6.45
CA LYS A 456 -58.11 -35.79 6.44
C LYS A 456 -59.37 -36.29 7.16
N GLU A 457 -59.62 -35.77 8.39
CA GLU A 457 -60.80 -36.12 9.17
C GLU A 457 -62.11 -35.87 8.41
N LEU A 458 -62.28 -34.69 7.83
CA LEU A 458 -63.46 -34.34 7.02
C LEU A 458 -63.58 -35.19 5.76
N ALA A 459 -62.47 -35.56 5.13
CA ALA A 459 -62.49 -36.41 3.94
C ALA A 459 -62.89 -37.85 4.30
N VAL A 460 -62.35 -38.40 5.40
CA VAL A 460 -62.71 -39.72 5.91
C VAL A 460 -64.18 -39.77 6.36
N GLU A 461 -64.67 -38.74 7.07
CA GLU A 461 -66.07 -38.64 7.48
C GLU A 461 -67.03 -38.65 6.27
N LYS A 462 -66.76 -37.83 5.24
CA LYS A 462 -67.51 -37.81 4.02
C LYS A 462 -67.52 -39.16 3.25
N LEU A 463 -66.34 -39.83 3.26
CA LEU A 463 -66.21 -41.15 2.65
C LEU A 463 -67.09 -42.19 3.35
N ASN A 464 -67.06 -42.16 4.71
CA ASN A 464 -67.91 -43.07 5.52
C ASN A 464 -69.37 -42.77 5.36
N GLN A 465 -69.79 -41.50 5.30
CA GLN A 465 -71.21 -41.13 5.02
C GLN A 465 -71.64 -41.60 3.62
N LYS A 466 -70.83 -41.47 2.58
CA LYS A 466 -71.12 -42.00 1.25
C LYS A 466 -71.26 -43.53 1.26
N LYS A 467 -70.42 -44.25 2.01
CA LYS A 467 -70.47 -45.69 2.18
C LYS A 467 -71.80 -46.13 2.87
N LEU A 468 -72.17 -45.40 3.94
CA LEU A 468 -73.43 -45.64 4.64
C LEU A 468 -74.67 -45.40 3.78
N VAL A 469 -74.70 -44.27 3.06
CA VAL A 469 -75.82 -43.97 2.09
C VAL A 469 -75.86 -44.96 0.97
N ALA A 470 -74.74 -45.47 0.45
CA ALA A 470 -74.67 -46.52 -0.53
C ALA A 470 -75.23 -47.87 0.01
N MET A 471 -74.91 -48.17 1.28
CA MET A 471 -75.46 -49.37 1.95
C MET A 471 -77.00 -49.27 2.20
N ASP A 472 -77.49 -48.06 2.57
CA ASP A 472 -78.92 -47.80 2.77
C ASP A 472 -79.70 -47.80 1.46
N LYS A 473 -79.17 -47.30 0.33
CA LYS A 473 -79.73 -47.39 -1.00
C LYS A 473 -79.87 -48.83 -1.49
N VAL A 474 -79.09 -49.75 -1.01
CA VAL A 474 -79.18 -51.19 -1.29
C VAL A 474 -80.19 -51.84 -0.41
N ARG A 475 -80.61 -51.26 0.74
CA ARG A 475 -81.56 -51.84 1.70
C ARG A 475 -83.02 -51.37 1.52
N ASN A 476 -83.31 -50.17 0.94
CA ASN A 476 -84.65 -49.67 0.80
C ASN A 476 -84.87 -48.86 -0.52
N PRO A 477 -85.58 -49.38 -1.54
CA PRO A 477 -85.77 -48.67 -2.82
C PRO A 477 -86.97 -47.73 -2.85
N SER A 478 -87.60 -47.34 -1.76
CA SER A 478 -88.81 -46.48 -1.84
C SER A 478 -88.91 -45.53 -0.63
N GLY A 479 -88.65 -44.26 -0.85
CA GLY A 479 -88.87 -43.19 0.09
C GLY A 479 -89.28 -41.90 -0.62
N GLN A 480 -90.59 -41.58 -0.54
CA GLN A 480 -91.21 -40.34 -1.01
C GLN A 480 -90.69 -39.14 -0.21
N VAL A 481 -90.31 -38.05 -0.89
CA VAL A 481 -89.94 -36.78 -0.28
C VAL A 481 -91.13 -35.84 -0.22
N VAL A 482 -91.45 -35.38 0.96
CA VAL A 482 -92.45 -34.35 1.27
C VAL A 482 -91.88 -32.96 0.95
N LYS A 483 -92.69 -32.16 0.23
CA LYS A 483 -92.42 -30.77 -0.14
C LYS A 483 -92.71 -29.82 1.03
N GLU A 484 -91.75 -28.86 1.30
CA GLU A 484 -92.10 -27.56 1.90
C GLU A 484 -91.73 -26.43 0.94
N SER A 485 -92.70 -25.60 0.60
CA SER A 485 -92.64 -24.50 -0.36
C SER A 485 -92.30 -23.17 0.37
N SER A 486 -91.39 -22.46 -0.12
CA SER A 486 -91.29 -20.99 0.13
C SER A 486 -90.96 -20.28 -1.22
N ARG A 487 -91.92 -19.43 -1.61
CA ARG A 487 -91.88 -18.61 -2.83
C ARG A 487 -90.87 -17.49 -2.77
N SER A 488 -90.06 -17.36 -3.81
CA SER A 488 -89.47 -16.09 -4.20
C SER A 488 -89.10 -16.13 -5.69
N ASN A 489 -89.56 -15.12 -6.37
CA ASN A 489 -89.55 -14.93 -7.83
C ASN A 489 -88.19 -14.96 -8.50
N TYR A 490 -88.05 -15.61 -9.63
CA TYR A 490 -87.33 -15.25 -10.85
C TYR A 490 -86.93 -16.46 -11.72
N MET A 491 -87.42 -17.60 -11.45
CA MET A 491 -87.34 -18.75 -12.37
C MET A 491 -88.55 -19.66 -12.15
N ASP A 492 -89.05 -20.31 -13.29
CA ASP A 492 -90.01 -21.33 -13.12
C ASP A 492 -89.47 -22.44 -12.23
N GLU A 493 -90.03 -22.64 -11.02
CA GLU A 493 -89.49 -23.50 -9.95
C GLU A 493 -89.39 -24.95 -10.40
N ASP A 494 -90.23 -25.33 -11.32
CA ASP A 494 -90.24 -26.67 -11.94
C ASP A 494 -89.03 -26.89 -12.86
N VAL A 495 -88.58 -25.87 -13.60
CA VAL A 495 -87.39 -25.92 -14.47
C VAL A 495 -86.09 -25.94 -13.63
N LYS A 496 -86.06 -25.24 -12.53
CA LYS A 496 -84.97 -25.25 -11.59
C LYS A 496 -84.77 -26.62 -10.98
N GLU A 497 -85.81 -27.24 -10.47
CA GLU A 497 -85.80 -28.57 -9.85
C GLU A 497 -85.39 -29.68 -10.83
N ILE A 498 -85.80 -29.56 -12.07
CA ILE A 498 -85.41 -30.48 -13.14
C ILE A 498 -83.88 -30.34 -13.45
N ILE A 499 -83.37 -29.10 -13.56
CA ILE A 499 -81.96 -28.88 -13.83
C ILE A 499 -81.11 -29.39 -12.62
N LEU A 500 -81.58 -29.16 -11.40
CA LEU A 500 -80.86 -29.57 -10.19
C LEU A 500 -80.82 -31.11 -10.08
N THR A 501 -81.93 -31.78 -10.34
CA THR A 501 -82.04 -33.25 -10.30
C THR A 501 -81.10 -33.87 -11.36
N LYS A 502 -81.11 -33.33 -12.56
CA LYS A 502 -80.23 -33.79 -13.64
C LYS A 502 -78.74 -33.50 -13.31
N LEU A 503 -78.46 -32.34 -12.73
CA LEU A 503 -77.08 -31.95 -12.33
C LEU A 503 -76.58 -32.90 -11.23
N ASN A 504 -77.32 -33.16 -10.20
CA ASN A 504 -76.97 -34.10 -9.14
C ASN A 504 -76.70 -35.52 -9.65
N ARG A 505 -77.54 -36.00 -10.63
CA ARG A 505 -77.30 -37.29 -11.30
C ARG A 505 -75.97 -37.32 -12.06
N LEU A 506 -75.63 -36.25 -12.77
CA LEU A 506 -74.38 -36.14 -13.50
C LEU A 506 -73.19 -36.06 -12.54
N GLU A 507 -73.34 -35.48 -11.32
CA GLU A 507 -72.29 -35.50 -10.31
C GLU A 507 -71.89 -36.94 -9.95
N ASP A 508 -72.84 -37.88 -9.87
CA ASP A 508 -72.56 -39.29 -9.62
C ASP A 508 -71.84 -39.95 -10.81
N GLU A 509 -72.10 -39.48 -12.04
CA GLU A 509 -71.46 -39.94 -13.26
C GLU A 509 -70.08 -39.32 -13.55
N THR A 510 -69.53 -38.52 -12.61
CA THR A 510 -68.21 -37.95 -12.62
C THR A 510 -67.88 -37.07 -13.86
N PHE A 511 -68.87 -36.40 -14.43
CA PHE A 511 -68.72 -35.52 -15.62
C PHE A 511 -67.62 -34.43 -15.43
N PHE A 512 -67.39 -34.00 -14.20
CA PHE A 512 -66.41 -32.97 -13.87
C PHE A 512 -64.97 -33.42 -14.08
N LEU A 513 -64.71 -34.70 -14.29
CA LEU A 513 -63.35 -35.22 -14.55
C LEU A 513 -62.94 -35.03 -16.01
N ASP A 514 -63.84 -34.69 -16.88
CA ASP A 514 -63.50 -34.32 -18.26
C ASP A 514 -62.79 -32.96 -18.28
N PRO A 515 -61.52 -32.88 -18.74
CA PRO A 515 -60.79 -31.61 -18.85
C PRO A 515 -61.46 -30.56 -19.72
N LYS A 516 -62.35 -31.00 -20.67
CA LYS A 516 -63.09 -30.11 -21.56
C LYS A 516 -64.44 -29.67 -20.98
N CYS A 517 -64.77 -30.07 -19.74
CA CYS A 517 -65.95 -29.65 -19.04
C CYS A 517 -66.07 -28.13 -18.99
N SER A 518 -67.08 -27.56 -19.58
CA SER A 518 -67.40 -26.14 -19.64
C SER A 518 -68.84 -25.86 -19.32
N LEU A 519 -69.18 -24.64 -18.93
CA LEU A 519 -70.60 -24.27 -18.71
C LEU A 519 -71.46 -24.52 -19.95
N ARG A 520 -70.90 -24.33 -21.15
CA ARG A 520 -71.58 -24.56 -22.43
C ARG A 520 -71.83 -26.06 -22.67
N SER A 521 -70.78 -26.89 -22.47
CA SER A 521 -70.91 -28.33 -22.66
C SER A 521 -71.94 -28.93 -21.69
N LEU A 522 -71.88 -28.52 -20.42
CA LEU A 522 -72.77 -28.99 -19.37
C LEU A 522 -74.25 -28.54 -19.63
N ALA A 523 -74.44 -27.27 -20.05
CA ALA A 523 -75.74 -26.75 -20.38
C ALA A 523 -76.39 -27.55 -21.54
N ASN A 524 -75.60 -27.90 -22.57
CA ASN A 524 -76.10 -28.74 -23.70
C ASN A 524 -76.50 -30.15 -23.23
N THR A 525 -75.69 -30.80 -22.38
CA THR A 525 -75.96 -32.11 -21.80
C THR A 525 -77.26 -32.12 -20.97
N LEU A 526 -77.46 -31.04 -20.18
CA LEU A 526 -78.66 -30.89 -19.36
C LEU A 526 -79.91 -30.40 -20.16
N GLN A 527 -79.73 -30.12 -21.45
CA GLN A 527 -80.80 -29.57 -22.34
C GLN A 527 -81.36 -28.24 -21.81
N THR A 528 -80.46 -27.35 -21.38
CA THR A 528 -80.78 -26.00 -20.87
C THR A 528 -79.81 -24.95 -21.45
N ASN A 529 -80.04 -23.68 -21.17
CA ASN A 529 -79.15 -22.65 -21.62
C ASN A 529 -78.09 -22.30 -20.51
N GLN A 530 -76.98 -21.73 -20.95
CA GLN A 530 -75.87 -21.39 -20.06
C GLN A 530 -76.24 -20.40 -18.93
N LYS A 531 -77.14 -19.48 -19.21
CA LYS A 531 -77.64 -18.48 -18.25
C LYS A 531 -78.41 -19.15 -17.12
N TYR A 532 -79.38 -20.05 -17.44
CA TYR A 532 -80.12 -20.77 -16.43
C TYR A 532 -79.23 -21.70 -15.60
N LEU A 533 -78.34 -22.45 -16.24
CA LEU A 533 -77.42 -23.32 -15.52
C LEU A 533 -76.48 -22.52 -14.57
N SER A 534 -75.95 -21.38 -15.02
CA SER A 534 -75.14 -20.52 -14.18
C SER A 534 -75.94 -19.99 -13.00
N GLN A 535 -77.20 -19.58 -13.20
CA GLN A 535 -78.03 -19.09 -12.10
C GLN A 535 -78.36 -20.22 -11.09
N VAL A 536 -78.63 -21.41 -11.51
CA VAL A 536 -78.86 -22.56 -10.63
C VAL A 536 -77.61 -22.89 -9.83
N ILE A 537 -76.46 -22.96 -10.49
CA ILE A 537 -75.19 -23.24 -9.79
C ILE A 537 -74.90 -22.13 -8.77
N ASN A 538 -75.03 -20.86 -9.16
CA ASN A 538 -74.76 -19.74 -8.27
C ASN A 538 -75.68 -19.69 -7.06
N HIS A 539 -76.99 -19.99 -7.29
CA HIS A 539 -77.97 -19.92 -6.23
C HIS A 539 -77.95 -21.16 -5.30
N GLU A 540 -77.96 -22.36 -5.92
CA GLU A 540 -78.07 -23.61 -5.15
C GLU A 540 -76.74 -24.13 -4.60
N LYS A 541 -75.68 -24.00 -5.40
CA LYS A 541 -74.31 -24.41 -4.98
C LYS A 541 -73.49 -23.26 -4.38
N LYS A 542 -74.05 -22.03 -4.30
CA LYS A 542 -73.43 -20.82 -3.78
C LYS A 542 -71.99 -20.58 -4.28
N SER A 543 -71.77 -20.90 -5.54
CA SER A 543 -70.44 -20.87 -6.19
C SER A 543 -70.58 -20.63 -7.69
N ASN A 544 -69.60 -19.93 -8.29
CA ASN A 544 -69.53 -19.87 -9.74
C ASN A 544 -69.15 -21.23 -10.34
N PHE A 545 -69.45 -21.44 -11.63
CA PHE A 545 -69.22 -22.70 -12.34
C PHE A 545 -67.81 -23.26 -12.16
N ASN A 546 -66.76 -22.41 -12.32
CA ASN A 546 -65.41 -22.88 -12.24
C ASN A 546 -65.03 -23.34 -10.82
N ASN A 547 -65.45 -22.60 -9.80
CA ASN A 547 -65.21 -22.99 -8.40
C ASN A 547 -65.97 -24.25 -8.04
N TYR A 548 -67.26 -24.39 -8.54
CA TYR A 548 -68.08 -25.57 -8.34
C TYR A 548 -67.44 -26.83 -8.95
N ILE A 549 -67.01 -26.78 -10.21
CA ILE A 549 -66.30 -27.89 -10.88
C ILE A 549 -64.96 -28.20 -10.12
N ASN A 550 -64.21 -27.21 -9.80
CA ASN A 550 -62.94 -27.43 -9.06
C ASN A 550 -63.17 -28.05 -7.68
N GLU A 551 -64.27 -27.68 -6.99
CA GLU A 551 -64.62 -28.28 -5.70
C GLU A 551 -65.00 -29.76 -5.87
N LEU A 552 -65.78 -30.12 -6.89
CA LEU A 552 -66.11 -31.52 -7.21
C LEU A 552 -64.84 -32.33 -7.50
N ARG A 553 -63.96 -31.78 -8.33
CA ARG A 553 -62.68 -32.39 -8.68
C ARG A 553 -61.80 -32.64 -7.46
N ILE A 554 -61.63 -31.64 -6.56
CA ILE A 554 -60.83 -31.78 -5.36
C ILE A 554 -61.45 -32.76 -4.37
N ASN A 555 -62.79 -32.75 -4.19
CA ASN A 555 -63.46 -33.70 -3.32
C ASN A 555 -63.34 -35.17 -3.84
N HIS A 556 -63.48 -35.38 -5.16
CA HIS A 556 -63.20 -36.68 -5.77
C HIS A 556 -61.76 -37.12 -5.59
N LEU A 557 -60.84 -36.21 -5.86
CA LEU A 557 -59.41 -36.46 -5.69
C LEU A 557 -59.06 -36.86 -4.24
N LEU A 558 -59.58 -36.16 -3.24
CA LEU A 558 -59.32 -36.48 -1.85
C LEU A 558 -59.74 -37.91 -1.48
N ASN A 559 -60.92 -38.35 -1.93
CA ASN A 559 -61.37 -39.71 -1.69
C ASN A 559 -60.41 -40.72 -2.35
N ARG A 560 -60.01 -40.46 -3.57
CA ARG A 560 -59.08 -41.33 -4.30
C ARG A 560 -57.69 -41.37 -3.70
N LEU A 561 -57.18 -40.24 -3.21
CA LEU A 561 -55.91 -40.20 -2.49
C LEU A 561 -55.92 -40.96 -1.15
N LEU A 562 -57.11 -41.06 -0.49
CA LEU A 562 -57.25 -41.82 0.73
C LEU A 562 -57.37 -43.34 0.46
N GLU A 563 -58.03 -43.75 -0.63
CA GLU A 563 -58.33 -45.17 -0.92
C GLU A 563 -57.25 -45.86 -1.77
N ASP A 564 -56.58 -45.12 -2.68
CA ASP A 564 -55.66 -45.66 -3.70
C ASP A 564 -54.23 -45.19 -3.43
N LYS A 565 -53.41 -46.04 -2.80
CA LYS A 565 -52.03 -45.79 -2.48
C LYS A 565 -51.12 -45.70 -3.72
N GLU A 566 -51.42 -46.50 -4.76
CA GLU A 566 -50.62 -46.48 -6.01
C GLU A 566 -50.87 -45.18 -6.76
N TYR A 567 -52.11 -44.77 -6.84
CA TYR A 567 -52.50 -43.47 -7.42
C TYR A 567 -51.84 -42.30 -6.68
N ARG A 568 -51.81 -42.34 -5.35
CA ARG A 568 -51.18 -41.32 -4.50
C ARG A 568 -49.68 -41.16 -4.76
N ASN A 569 -49.00 -42.26 -5.10
CA ASN A 569 -47.56 -42.26 -5.43
C ASN A 569 -47.27 -41.88 -6.88
N SER A 570 -48.28 -41.59 -7.69
CA SER A 570 -48.09 -41.15 -9.07
C SER A 570 -47.58 -39.71 -9.15
N LYS A 571 -47.01 -39.33 -10.31
CA LYS A 571 -46.54 -37.94 -10.53
C LYS A 571 -47.73 -36.97 -10.38
N LEU A 572 -47.49 -35.83 -9.74
CA LEU A 572 -48.50 -34.78 -9.53
C LEU A 572 -49.17 -34.30 -10.82
N THR A 573 -48.46 -34.32 -11.96
CA THR A 573 -49.02 -34.03 -13.28
C THR A 573 -50.07 -35.06 -13.67
N TYR A 574 -49.83 -36.34 -13.45
CA TYR A 574 -50.79 -37.42 -13.70
C TYR A 574 -52.03 -37.30 -12.79
N ILE A 575 -51.80 -37.05 -11.49
CA ILE A 575 -52.89 -36.83 -10.52
C ILE A 575 -53.75 -35.64 -10.93
N ALA A 576 -53.16 -34.51 -11.35
CA ALA A 576 -53.88 -33.34 -11.80
C ALA A 576 -54.72 -33.63 -13.06
N THR A 577 -54.11 -34.29 -14.06
CA THR A 577 -54.80 -34.59 -15.35
C THR A 577 -55.96 -35.57 -15.15
N THR A 578 -55.74 -36.64 -14.41
CA THR A 578 -56.78 -37.63 -14.12
C THR A 578 -57.90 -37.12 -13.21
N SER A 579 -57.62 -36.00 -12.46
CA SER A 579 -58.66 -35.28 -11.72
C SER A 579 -59.38 -34.20 -12.54
N GLY A 580 -59.16 -34.15 -13.85
CA GLY A 580 -59.83 -33.23 -14.77
C GLY A 580 -59.21 -31.85 -14.91
N PHE A 581 -58.00 -31.59 -14.37
CA PHE A 581 -57.32 -30.29 -14.49
C PHE A 581 -56.44 -30.20 -15.74
N ASN A 582 -56.59 -29.12 -16.52
CA ASN A 582 -55.86 -28.90 -17.77
C ASN A 582 -54.37 -28.51 -17.53
N ASN A 583 -54.04 -27.96 -16.37
CA ASN A 583 -52.68 -27.62 -16.03
C ASN A 583 -52.44 -27.71 -14.52
N LEU A 584 -51.19 -27.89 -14.17
CA LEU A 584 -50.74 -28.09 -12.81
C LEU A 584 -50.97 -26.85 -11.91
N ASN A 585 -50.85 -25.64 -12.47
CA ASN A 585 -51.01 -24.38 -11.68
C ASN A 585 -52.48 -24.21 -11.23
N THR A 586 -53.45 -24.51 -12.12
CA THR A 586 -54.86 -24.49 -11.77
C THR A 586 -55.18 -25.52 -10.69
N PHE A 587 -54.60 -26.72 -10.79
CA PHE A 587 -54.71 -27.77 -9.79
C PHE A 587 -54.14 -27.30 -8.42
N TYR A 588 -52.92 -26.78 -8.39
CA TYR A 588 -52.33 -26.27 -7.16
C TYR A 588 -53.16 -25.16 -6.51
N SER A 589 -53.62 -24.22 -7.33
CA SER A 589 -54.48 -23.10 -6.87
C SER A 589 -55.79 -23.57 -6.30
N ALA A 590 -56.51 -24.50 -6.99
CA ALA A 590 -57.78 -25.05 -6.54
C ALA A 590 -57.60 -25.85 -5.24
N PHE A 591 -56.60 -26.72 -5.17
CA PHE A 591 -56.30 -27.53 -4.00
C PHE A 591 -55.95 -26.65 -2.78
N LYS A 592 -55.03 -25.70 -2.97
CA LYS A 592 -54.63 -24.77 -1.89
C LYS A 592 -55.80 -23.86 -1.45
N LYS A 593 -56.63 -23.39 -2.41
CA LYS A 593 -57.80 -22.57 -2.10
C LYS A 593 -58.81 -23.34 -1.25
N ARG A 594 -59.01 -24.63 -1.54
CA ARG A 594 -59.99 -25.48 -0.84
C ARG A 594 -59.52 -25.95 0.51
N LEU A 595 -58.23 -26.33 0.64
CA LEU A 595 -57.69 -27.05 1.79
C LEU A 595 -56.68 -26.25 2.61
N GLY A 596 -56.19 -25.13 2.07
CA GLY A 596 -55.19 -24.26 2.71
C GLY A 596 -53.76 -24.77 2.70
N ILE A 597 -53.52 -25.98 2.16
CA ILE A 597 -52.19 -26.63 2.04
C ILE A 597 -51.95 -27.06 0.60
N LEU A 598 -50.68 -27.33 0.30
CA LEU A 598 -50.28 -27.79 -1.05
C LEU A 598 -50.59 -29.28 -1.24
N PRO A 599 -50.90 -29.72 -2.46
CA PRO A 599 -51.16 -31.14 -2.76
C PRO A 599 -49.95 -32.02 -2.44
N SER A 600 -48.72 -31.57 -2.73
CA SER A 600 -47.48 -32.30 -2.39
C SER A 600 -47.35 -32.57 -0.89
N TYR A 601 -47.59 -31.54 -0.08
CA TYR A 601 -47.54 -31.68 1.39
C TYR A 601 -48.63 -32.64 1.90
N PHE A 602 -49.84 -32.57 1.37
CA PHE A 602 -50.93 -33.44 1.77
C PHE A 602 -50.62 -34.92 1.44
N ILE A 603 -50.12 -35.20 0.25
CA ILE A 603 -49.76 -36.54 -0.20
C ILE A 603 -48.58 -37.09 0.63
N GLU A 604 -47.55 -36.28 0.84
CA GLU A 604 -46.39 -36.64 1.68
C GLU A 604 -46.82 -37.06 3.08
N LYS A 605 -47.66 -36.27 3.72
CA LYS A 605 -48.13 -36.57 5.07
C LYS A 605 -49.07 -37.80 5.16
N LEU A 606 -49.86 -38.07 4.14
CA LEU A 606 -50.62 -39.31 4.03
C LEU A 606 -49.71 -40.54 3.95
N ASN A 607 -48.65 -40.45 3.17
CA ASN A 607 -47.69 -41.53 3.01
C ASN A 607 -46.90 -41.79 4.31
N GLU A 608 -46.44 -40.72 5.00
CA GLU A 608 -45.78 -40.82 6.31
C GLU A 608 -46.64 -41.51 7.35
N GLU A 609 -47.93 -41.23 7.39
CA GLU A 609 -48.83 -41.89 8.34
C GLU A 609 -49.04 -43.38 8.02
N ASP A 610 -49.17 -43.74 6.77
CA ASP A 610 -49.29 -45.14 6.37
C ASP A 610 -48.02 -45.95 6.73
N GLU A 611 -46.84 -45.35 6.52
CA GLU A 611 -45.57 -45.96 6.93
C GLU A 611 -45.50 -46.15 8.45
N SER A 612 -45.92 -45.15 9.22
CA SER A 612 -45.94 -45.23 10.68
C SER A 612 -46.86 -46.31 11.26
N ILE A 613 -47.97 -46.63 10.56
CA ILE A 613 -48.88 -47.69 10.93
C ILE A 613 -48.25 -49.07 10.63
N ILE A 614 -47.57 -49.21 9.50
CA ILE A 614 -46.86 -50.44 9.11
C ILE A 614 -45.74 -50.78 10.12
N TRP A 615 -44.99 -49.79 10.59
CA TRP A 615 -43.94 -49.99 11.60
C TRP A 615 -44.53 -50.40 12.96
N ARG A 616 -45.65 -49.81 13.43
CA ARG A 616 -46.33 -50.17 14.70
C ARG A 616 -47.04 -51.53 14.66
N SER A 617 -47.29 -52.10 13.49
CA SER A 617 -47.87 -53.42 13.33
C SER A 617 -46.82 -54.56 13.23
N LYS A 618 -45.53 -54.22 13.23
CA LYS A 618 -44.42 -55.15 13.17
C LYS A 618 -43.72 -55.37 14.53
N ASP A 619 -44.05 -54.54 15.53
CA ASP A 619 -43.70 -54.69 16.94
C ASP A 619 -44.89 -55.38 17.68
#